data_f91f9eebc98b1f6e65327abf151e7163
#
_entry.id   f91f9eebc98b1f6e65327abf151e7163
#
_cell.length_a   1.000
_cell.length_b   1.000
_cell.length_c   1.000
_cell.angle_alpha   90.00
_cell.angle_beta   90.00
_cell.angle_gamma   90.00
#
_symmetry.space_group_name_H-M   'P 1'
#
loop_
_entity.id
_entity.type
_entity.pdbx_description
1 polymer ?
#
loop_
_entity_poly.entity_id
_entity_poly.type
_entity_poly.pdbx_seq_one_letter_code
_entity_poly.pdbx_strand_id
1 'polypeptide(L)'
;MTTISDYDIAVIENEATPDPRYNSKRNKQAFDMFVKGVRYREEITEQLTARLIAKQLGLSNEQVKKTAHNAPYDVEFKAKDARYTRGYKTVRVEVKSALAAMGDWKKGRTFYQYCAVKPNNFDYIFFYEVNPYDGLIVKWTTRKEVFEFCRFKTEYENGYYICISDLRNSDKIKLYDIEDFPPCEG
;
A
#
# COMPACT_ATOMS: atom_id res chain seq x y z
N MET A 1 19.60 -6.28 -4.13
CA MET A 1 18.59 -5.38 -3.54
C MET A 1 18.14 -4.44 -4.64
N THR A 2 16.87 -4.41 -5.00
CA THR A 2 16.37 -3.50 -6.04
C THR A 2 16.25 -2.11 -5.42
N THR A 3 16.96 -1.14 -5.98
CA THR A 3 16.90 0.24 -5.51
C THR A 3 15.70 0.93 -6.14
N ILE A 4 14.83 1.51 -5.33
CA ILE A 4 13.72 2.34 -5.79
C ILE A 4 14.24 3.75 -6.05
N SER A 5 13.96 4.29 -7.21
CA SER A 5 14.36 5.65 -7.62
C SER A 5 13.25 6.66 -7.36
N ASP A 6 13.58 7.94 -7.41
CA ASP A 6 12.57 9.01 -7.36
C ASP A 6 11.61 8.95 -8.54
N TYR A 7 12.05 8.35 -9.65
CA TYR A 7 11.18 8.06 -10.79
C TYR A 7 10.07 7.07 -10.43
N ASP A 8 10.37 6.03 -9.63
CA ASP A 8 9.37 5.03 -9.22
C ASP A 8 8.27 5.68 -8.37
N ILE A 9 8.63 6.65 -7.52
CA ILE A 9 7.67 7.45 -6.76
C ILE A 9 6.81 8.29 -7.71
N ALA A 10 7.42 8.99 -8.66
CA ALA A 10 6.70 9.82 -9.63
C ALA A 10 5.72 9.00 -10.50
N VAL A 11 6.04 7.73 -10.78
CA VAL A 11 5.13 6.81 -11.49
C VAL A 11 3.85 6.54 -10.70
N ILE A 12 3.96 6.44 -9.37
CA ILE A 12 2.80 6.20 -8.50
C ILE A 12 1.95 7.46 -8.35
N GLU A 13 2.58 8.63 -8.25
CA GLU A 13 1.90 9.91 -8.05
C GLU A 13 1.10 10.38 -9.28
N ASN A 14 1.42 9.86 -10.46
CA ASN A 14 0.72 10.22 -11.69
C ASN A 14 -0.37 9.20 -12.02
N GLU A 15 -1.32 9.60 -12.86
CA GLU A 15 -2.31 8.69 -13.42
C GLU A 15 -1.65 7.62 -14.31
N ALA A 16 -2.14 6.40 -14.20
CA ALA A 16 -1.70 5.33 -15.07
C ALA A 16 -2.09 5.62 -16.53
N THR A 17 -1.15 5.42 -17.42
CA THR A 17 -1.43 5.49 -18.86
C THR A 17 -1.80 4.10 -19.34
N PRO A 18 -2.95 3.90 -19.97
CA PRO A 18 -3.30 2.62 -20.56
C PRO A 18 -2.39 2.34 -21.74
N ASP A 19 -1.35 1.55 -21.51
CA ASP A 19 -0.47 1.05 -22.55
C ASP A 19 -0.33 -0.46 -22.44
N PRO A 20 -1.11 -1.22 -23.21
CA PRO A 20 -1.10 -2.66 -23.14
C PRO A 20 0.23 -3.27 -23.62
N ARG A 21 1.11 -2.51 -24.24
CA ARG A 21 2.42 -2.97 -24.72
C ARG A 21 3.55 -2.76 -23.75
N TYR A 22 3.27 -2.13 -22.59
CA TYR A 22 4.25 -1.85 -21.55
C TYR A 22 5.46 -1.03 -22.02
N ASN A 23 5.28 -0.14 -23.00
CA ASN A 23 6.35 0.67 -23.54
C ASN A 23 6.62 1.94 -22.69
N SER A 24 5.81 2.25 -21.70
CA SER A 24 6.10 3.25 -20.69
C SER A 24 6.86 2.66 -19.52
N LYS A 25 7.71 3.44 -18.84
CA LYS A 25 8.43 3.00 -17.65
C LYS A 25 7.48 2.62 -16.51
N ARG A 26 6.35 3.34 -16.39
CA ARG A 26 5.30 3.08 -15.41
C ARG A 26 4.69 1.68 -15.58
N ASN A 27 4.26 1.38 -16.80
CA ASN A 27 3.66 0.09 -17.09
C ASN A 27 4.70 -1.03 -16.97
N LYS A 28 5.96 -0.75 -17.32
CA LYS A 28 7.05 -1.70 -17.15
C LYS A 28 7.25 -2.10 -15.69
N GLN A 29 7.21 -1.15 -14.75
CA GLN A 29 7.34 -1.47 -13.33
C GLN A 29 6.19 -2.35 -12.84
N ALA A 30 4.95 -2.02 -13.18
CA ALA A 30 3.79 -2.85 -12.85
C ALA A 30 3.88 -4.24 -13.48
N PHE A 31 4.35 -4.32 -14.70
CA PHE A 31 4.58 -5.59 -15.41
C PHE A 31 5.67 -6.42 -14.72
N ASP A 32 6.80 -5.80 -14.33
CA ASP A 32 7.85 -6.49 -13.59
C ASP A 32 7.32 -7.04 -12.25
N MET A 33 6.51 -6.30 -11.52
CA MET A 33 5.85 -6.76 -10.29
C MET A 33 4.88 -7.92 -10.55
N PHE A 34 4.20 -7.91 -11.69
CA PHE A 34 3.32 -8.99 -12.11
C PHE A 34 4.09 -10.27 -12.41
N VAL A 35 5.18 -10.19 -13.17
CA VAL A 35 5.93 -11.36 -13.68
C VAL A 35 6.88 -11.94 -12.64
N LYS A 36 7.56 -11.11 -11.87
CA LYS A 36 8.59 -11.52 -10.90
C LYS A 36 8.03 -12.12 -9.61
N GLY A 37 6.70 -12.02 -9.41
CA GLY A 37 6.00 -12.72 -8.35
C GLY A 37 5.90 -11.96 -7.03
N VAL A 38 5.31 -12.65 -6.03
CA VAL A 38 4.85 -12.05 -4.77
C VAL A 38 5.97 -11.38 -3.99
N ARG A 39 7.09 -12.06 -3.78
CA ARG A 39 8.20 -11.51 -2.96
C ARG A 39 8.81 -10.24 -3.55
N TYR A 40 8.96 -10.19 -4.86
CA TYR A 40 9.46 -9.00 -5.54
C TYR A 40 8.48 -7.83 -5.37
N ARG A 41 7.18 -8.10 -5.55
CA ARG A 41 6.14 -7.10 -5.39
C ARG A 41 6.08 -6.55 -3.96
N GLU A 42 6.10 -7.43 -2.95
CA GLU A 42 6.14 -7.05 -1.54
C GLU A 42 7.34 -6.16 -1.24
N GLU A 43 8.53 -6.59 -1.62
CA GLU A 43 9.75 -5.81 -1.39
C GLU A 43 9.69 -4.42 -2.02
N ILE A 44 9.22 -4.30 -3.26
CA ILE A 44 9.11 -3.01 -3.95
C ILE A 44 8.06 -2.11 -3.29
N THR A 45 6.87 -2.63 -2.99
CA THR A 45 5.81 -1.82 -2.39
C THR A 45 6.13 -1.35 -0.98
N GLU A 46 6.81 -2.17 -0.17
CA GLU A 46 7.29 -1.77 1.16
C GLU A 46 8.34 -0.66 1.08
N GLN A 47 9.31 -0.77 0.16
CA GLN A 47 10.31 0.26 -0.05
C GLN A 47 9.69 1.56 -0.58
N LEU A 48 8.74 1.47 -1.52
CA LEU A 48 8.00 2.62 -2.03
C LEU A 48 7.24 3.33 -0.91
N THR A 49 6.53 2.56 -0.08
CA THR A 49 5.79 3.12 1.06
C THR A 49 6.71 3.88 2.01
N ALA A 50 7.87 3.31 2.37
CA ALA A 50 8.82 4.00 3.23
C ALA A 50 9.28 5.33 2.62
N ARG A 51 9.56 5.37 1.32
CA ARG A 51 9.96 6.60 0.62
C ARG A 51 8.84 7.62 0.49
N LEU A 52 7.62 7.18 0.16
CA LEU A 52 6.45 8.05 0.08
C LEU A 52 6.19 8.73 1.43
N ILE A 53 6.22 7.97 2.52
CA ILE A 53 6.06 8.50 3.87
C ILE A 53 7.19 9.47 4.20
N ALA A 54 8.45 9.12 3.94
CA ALA A 54 9.59 9.98 4.21
C ALA A 54 9.46 11.31 3.44
N LYS A 55 9.13 11.27 2.17
CA LYS A 55 8.91 12.46 1.32
C LYS A 55 7.77 13.32 1.87
N GLN A 56 6.62 12.71 2.16
CA GLN A 56 5.42 13.43 2.60
C GLN A 56 5.60 14.10 3.96
N LEU A 57 6.32 13.45 4.88
CA LEU A 57 6.57 13.97 6.23
C LEU A 57 7.84 14.83 6.34
N GLY A 58 8.62 14.99 5.27
CA GLY A 58 9.91 15.68 5.30
C GLY A 58 10.95 14.97 6.17
N LEU A 59 10.85 13.62 6.26
CA LEU A 59 11.77 12.77 7.01
C LEU A 59 12.89 12.25 6.11
N SER A 60 14.05 11.90 6.70
CA SER A 60 15.08 11.16 5.97
C SER A 60 14.64 9.70 5.75
N ASN A 61 15.17 9.05 4.72
CA ASN A 61 14.90 7.63 4.47
C ASN A 61 15.37 6.70 5.62
N GLU A 62 16.25 7.17 6.47
CA GLU A 62 16.72 6.43 7.66
C GLU A 62 15.73 6.50 8.84
N GLN A 63 14.88 7.53 8.85
CA GLN A 63 13.86 7.72 9.88
C GLN A 63 12.59 6.92 9.61
N VAL A 64 12.37 6.50 8.36
CA VAL A 64 11.27 5.62 7.95
C VAL A 64 11.86 4.28 7.55
N LYS A 65 11.63 3.27 8.36
CA LYS A 65 12.33 1.98 8.26
C LYS A 65 11.40 0.89 7.77
N LYS A 66 11.84 0.16 6.77
CA LYS A 66 11.30 -1.15 6.48
C LYS A 66 11.67 -2.11 7.62
N THR A 67 10.72 -2.90 8.08
CA THR A 67 10.93 -3.86 9.17
C THR A 67 11.50 -5.20 8.65
N ALA A 68 11.84 -6.11 9.57
CA ALA A 68 12.27 -7.45 9.19
C ALA A 68 11.09 -8.25 8.60
N HIS A 69 11.38 -9.21 7.73
CA HIS A 69 10.38 -10.01 6.98
C HIS A 69 9.33 -10.70 7.87
N ASN A 70 9.66 -11.03 9.11
CA ASN A 70 8.74 -11.69 10.06
C ASN A 70 8.19 -10.75 11.14
N ALA A 71 8.35 -9.44 10.96
CA ALA A 71 7.73 -8.46 11.83
C ALA A 71 6.20 -8.44 11.63
N PRO A 72 5.43 -7.99 12.62
CA PRO A 72 3.97 -7.95 12.53
C PRO A 72 3.43 -6.83 11.63
N TYR A 73 4.29 -5.98 11.09
CA TYR A 73 4.02 -4.87 10.17
C TYR A 73 5.25 -4.59 9.29
N ASP A 74 5.10 -3.85 8.22
CA ASP A 74 6.10 -3.76 7.16
C ASP A 74 7.00 -2.52 7.24
N VAL A 75 6.47 -1.38 7.71
CA VAL A 75 7.20 -0.12 7.80
C VAL A 75 6.93 0.54 9.16
N GLU A 76 7.93 1.22 9.71
CA GLU A 76 7.78 2.00 10.93
C GLU A 76 8.48 3.37 10.86
N PHE A 77 7.94 4.32 11.59
CA PHE A 77 8.58 5.62 11.83
C PHE A 77 8.13 6.21 13.18
N LYS A 78 8.81 7.26 13.63
CA LYS A 78 8.44 7.96 14.87
C LYS A 78 7.73 9.26 14.56
N ALA A 79 6.51 9.40 15.05
CA ALA A 79 5.76 10.65 15.02
C ALA A 79 5.79 11.33 16.40
N LYS A 80 5.78 12.67 16.40
CA LYS A 80 5.61 13.44 17.66
C LYS A 80 4.23 13.18 18.24
N ASP A 81 4.19 12.91 19.53
CA ASP A 81 2.94 12.72 20.27
C ASP A 81 3.15 13.13 21.73
N ALA A 82 2.52 14.24 22.14
CA ALA A 82 2.66 14.81 23.45
C ALA A 82 2.15 13.91 24.60
N ARG A 83 1.35 12.89 24.27
CA ARG A 83 0.83 11.92 25.26
C ARG A 83 1.90 10.94 25.72
N TYR A 84 3.02 10.82 25.01
CA TYR A 84 4.10 9.91 25.36
C TYR A 84 5.21 10.63 26.13
N THR A 85 5.71 10.00 27.19
CA THR A 85 6.76 10.55 28.07
C THR A 85 8.01 11.00 27.33
N ARG A 86 8.33 10.37 26.19
CA ARG A 86 9.45 10.74 25.31
C ARG A 86 9.05 11.68 24.17
N GLY A 87 7.77 12.11 24.11
CA GLY A 87 7.25 12.98 23.06
C GLY A 87 7.15 12.34 21.67
N TYR A 88 7.32 10.99 21.56
CA TYR A 88 7.25 10.27 20.29
C TYR A 88 6.49 8.96 20.43
N LYS A 89 5.66 8.66 19.43
CA LYS A 89 5.00 7.38 19.22
C LYS A 89 5.66 6.67 18.03
N THR A 90 5.90 5.37 18.13
CA THR A 90 6.21 4.54 16.96
C THR A 90 4.92 4.29 16.20
N VAL A 91 4.89 4.72 14.95
CA VAL A 91 3.80 4.48 14.01
C VAL A 91 4.13 3.26 13.19
N ARG A 92 3.18 2.33 13.07
CA ARG A 92 3.31 1.06 12.38
C ARG A 92 2.44 1.06 11.12
N VAL A 93 3.02 0.67 10.03
CA VAL A 93 2.37 0.68 8.72
C VAL A 93 2.42 -0.71 8.12
N GLU A 94 1.27 -1.21 7.71
CA GLU A 94 1.11 -2.43 6.93
C GLU A 94 1.07 -2.07 5.46
N VAL A 95 1.63 -2.91 4.60
CA VAL A 95 1.63 -2.73 3.15
C VAL A 95 1.02 -3.95 2.49
N LYS A 96 0.02 -3.75 1.69
CA LYS A 96 -0.65 -4.83 0.94
C LYS A 96 -0.69 -4.51 -0.53
N SER A 97 -0.22 -5.45 -1.35
CA SER A 97 -0.27 -5.34 -2.80
C SER A 97 -1.09 -6.46 -3.41
N ALA A 98 -1.93 -6.14 -4.37
CA ALA A 98 -2.70 -7.11 -5.09
C ALA A 98 -2.57 -6.92 -6.60
N LEU A 99 -2.57 -8.04 -7.32
CA LEU A 99 -2.66 -8.06 -8.77
C LEU A 99 -4.12 -8.08 -9.20
N ALA A 100 -4.42 -7.47 -10.33
CA ALA A 100 -5.72 -7.62 -10.97
C ALA A 100 -6.04 -9.10 -11.21
N ALA A 101 -7.23 -9.52 -10.83
CA ALA A 101 -7.66 -10.90 -11.04
C ALA A 101 -7.88 -11.18 -12.54
N MET A 102 -6.97 -11.94 -13.13
CA MET A 102 -6.94 -12.23 -14.58
C MET A 102 -8.26 -12.79 -15.13
N GLY A 103 -8.98 -13.56 -14.32
CA GLY A 103 -10.24 -14.19 -14.75
C GLY A 103 -11.38 -13.22 -15.03
N ASP A 104 -11.37 -12.06 -14.40
CA ASP A 104 -12.43 -11.06 -14.51
C ASP A 104 -12.17 -10.00 -15.58
N TRP A 105 -10.98 -9.88 -16.08
CA TRP A 105 -10.65 -8.99 -17.20
C TRP A 105 -11.48 -9.30 -18.45
N LYS A 106 -11.62 -10.58 -18.78
CA LYS A 106 -12.43 -11.03 -19.93
C LYS A 106 -13.92 -10.69 -19.75
N LYS A 107 -14.36 -10.44 -18.52
CA LYS A 107 -15.74 -10.07 -18.16
C LYS A 107 -15.92 -8.60 -17.86
N GLY A 108 -14.88 -7.78 -18.02
CA GLY A 108 -14.91 -6.34 -17.68
C GLY A 108 -15.06 -6.05 -16.18
N ARG A 109 -14.77 -7.02 -15.31
CA ARG A 109 -14.82 -6.87 -13.87
C ARG A 109 -13.45 -7.17 -13.29
N THR A 110 -12.79 -6.16 -12.82
CA THR A 110 -11.52 -6.28 -12.10
C THR A 110 -11.78 -6.11 -10.62
N PHE A 111 -11.20 -6.98 -9.80
CA PHE A 111 -11.12 -6.76 -8.36
C PHE A 111 -9.73 -7.12 -7.86
N TYR A 112 -9.34 -6.48 -6.78
CA TYR A 112 -8.07 -6.70 -6.11
C TYR A 112 -8.33 -7.34 -4.76
N GLN A 113 -7.63 -8.42 -4.47
CA GLN A 113 -7.77 -9.15 -3.21
C GLN A 113 -6.52 -8.96 -2.37
N TYR A 114 -6.69 -8.37 -1.20
CA TYR A 114 -5.65 -8.17 -0.20
C TYR A 114 -5.85 -9.18 0.92
N CYS A 115 -4.83 -10.01 1.16
CA CYS A 115 -4.91 -11.13 2.09
C CYS A 115 -4.17 -10.84 3.39
N ALA A 116 -4.51 -11.60 4.44
CA ALA A 116 -3.85 -11.56 5.74
C ALA A 116 -3.80 -10.16 6.38
N VAL A 117 -4.85 -9.38 6.22
CA VAL A 117 -4.97 -8.05 6.85
C VAL A 117 -5.32 -8.22 8.31
N LYS A 118 -4.46 -7.74 9.22
CA LYS A 118 -4.59 -7.87 10.67
C LYS A 118 -4.71 -6.48 11.31
N PRO A 119 -5.93 -5.94 11.52
CA PRO A 119 -6.12 -4.55 11.97
C PRO A 119 -5.46 -4.21 13.32
N ASN A 120 -5.16 -5.21 14.15
CA ASN A 120 -4.52 -4.99 15.46
C ASN A 120 -3.01 -4.73 15.38
N ASN A 121 -2.37 -5.00 14.25
CA ASN A 121 -0.91 -4.97 14.12
C ASN A 121 -0.34 -3.63 13.66
N PHE A 122 -1.17 -2.76 13.08
CA PHE A 122 -0.72 -1.52 12.46
C PHE A 122 -1.58 -0.32 12.89
N ASP A 123 -1.09 0.87 12.62
CA ASP A 123 -1.83 2.14 12.76
C ASP A 123 -2.41 2.59 11.42
N TYR A 124 -1.69 2.34 10.31
CA TYR A 124 -2.07 2.67 8.93
C TYR A 124 -1.77 1.50 8.00
N ILE A 125 -2.50 1.42 6.91
CA ILE A 125 -2.29 0.43 5.85
C ILE A 125 -2.26 1.11 4.49
N PHE A 126 -1.31 0.71 3.66
CA PHE A 126 -1.19 1.11 2.27
C PHE A 126 -1.61 -0.05 1.37
N PHE A 127 -2.53 0.22 0.46
CA PHE A 127 -2.98 -0.71 -0.55
C PHE A 127 -2.39 -0.33 -1.90
N TYR A 128 -1.75 -1.29 -2.54
CA TYR A 128 -1.23 -1.16 -3.90
C TYR A 128 -2.04 -2.02 -4.87
N GLU A 129 -2.63 -1.35 -5.83
CA GLU A 129 -3.24 -1.98 -6.99
C GLU A 129 -2.19 -2.09 -8.09
N VAL A 130 -1.87 -3.33 -8.47
CA VAL A 130 -0.88 -3.62 -9.51
C VAL A 130 -1.59 -4.16 -10.73
N ASN A 131 -1.68 -3.32 -11.75
CA ASN A 131 -2.27 -3.68 -13.03
C ASN A 131 -1.22 -3.50 -14.13
N PRO A 132 -0.81 -4.57 -14.82
CA PRO A 132 0.22 -4.48 -15.86
C PRO A 132 -0.18 -3.60 -17.05
N TYR A 133 -1.47 -3.29 -17.21
CA TYR A 133 -1.97 -2.42 -18.28
C TYR A 133 -2.11 -0.96 -17.82
N ASP A 134 -2.62 -0.75 -16.60
CA ASP A 134 -2.92 0.58 -16.07
C ASP A 134 -1.80 1.14 -15.18
N GLY A 135 -0.88 0.29 -14.70
CA GLY A 135 0.22 0.67 -13.84
C GLY A 135 -0.03 0.42 -12.36
N LEU A 136 0.53 1.27 -11.51
CA LEU A 136 0.41 1.19 -10.06
C LEU A 136 -0.47 2.30 -9.52
N ILE A 137 -1.34 1.93 -8.59
CA ILE A 137 -2.13 2.88 -7.80
C ILE A 137 -1.86 2.57 -6.34
N VAL A 138 -1.69 3.61 -5.54
CA VAL A 138 -1.55 3.51 -4.09
C VAL A 138 -2.60 4.36 -3.40
N LYS A 139 -3.22 3.79 -2.38
CA LYS A 139 -4.09 4.49 -1.44
C LYS A 139 -3.77 3.99 -0.03
N TRP A 140 -4.04 4.80 0.96
CA TRP A 140 -3.88 4.41 2.34
C TRP A 140 -5.17 4.61 3.14
N THR A 141 -5.23 3.98 4.31
CA THR A 141 -6.30 4.22 5.27
C THR A 141 -5.85 3.92 6.70
N THR A 142 -6.70 4.23 7.67
CA THR A 142 -6.42 4.02 9.08
C THR A 142 -6.81 2.62 9.54
N ARG A 143 -6.20 2.18 10.65
CA ARG A 143 -6.64 0.97 11.36
C ARG A 143 -8.13 1.00 11.69
N LYS A 144 -8.66 2.16 12.07
CA LYS A 144 -10.08 2.32 12.43
C LYS A 144 -10.99 1.97 11.26
N GLU A 145 -10.74 2.53 10.09
CA GLU A 145 -11.52 2.27 8.88
C GLU A 145 -11.47 0.78 8.48
N VAL A 146 -10.28 0.17 8.56
CA VAL A 146 -10.12 -1.27 8.28
C VAL A 146 -10.87 -2.10 9.30
N PHE A 147 -10.79 -1.77 10.58
CA PHE A 147 -11.48 -2.49 11.65
C PHE A 147 -13.00 -2.43 11.47
N GLU A 148 -13.55 -1.25 11.16
CA GLU A 148 -14.98 -1.07 10.89
C GLU A 148 -15.41 -1.86 9.65
N PHE A 149 -14.60 -1.86 8.59
CA PHE A 149 -14.85 -2.67 7.40
C PHE A 149 -14.86 -4.17 7.71
N CYS A 150 -13.93 -4.65 8.54
CA CYS A 150 -13.76 -6.07 8.85
C CYS A 150 -14.72 -6.59 9.94
N ARG A 151 -15.37 -5.71 10.73
CA ARG A 151 -16.12 -6.12 11.95
C ARG A 151 -17.21 -7.16 11.73
N PHE A 152 -17.73 -7.27 10.51
CA PHE A 152 -18.73 -8.28 10.12
C PHE A 152 -18.19 -9.34 9.17
N LYS A 153 -16.87 -9.37 8.96
CA LYS A 153 -16.21 -10.34 8.10
C LYS A 153 -15.70 -11.50 8.92
N THR A 154 -15.73 -12.70 8.33
CA THR A 154 -15.06 -13.84 8.93
C THR A 154 -13.56 -13.69 8.74
N GLU A 155 -12.80 -13.83 9.83
CA GLU A 155 -11.34 -13.93 9.76
C GLU A 155 -10.97 -15.28 9.11
N TYR A 156 -10.02 -15.23 8.18
CA TYR A 156 -9.55 -16.40 7.46
C TYR A 156 -8.08 -16.67 7.81
N GLU A 157 -7.78 -17.88 8.26
CA GLU A 157 -6.46 -18.39 8.71
C GLU A 157 -5.57 -17.39 9.48
N ASN A 158 -5.10 -16.32 8.82
CA ASN A 158 -4.14 -15.36 9.37
C ASN A 158 -4.60 -13.90 9.26
N GLY A 159 -5.89 -13.64 9.18
CA GLY A 159 -6.45 -12.29 9.06
C GLY A 159 -7.60 -12.24 8.06
N TYR A 160 -7.95 -11.04 7.63
CA TYR A 160 -9.08 -10.82 6.75
C TYR A 160 -8.67 -10.76 5.28
N TYR A 161 -9.57 -11.22 4.41
CA TYR A 161 -9.54 -10.88 3.00
C TYR A 161 -10.31 -9.59 2.76
N ILE A 162 -9.66 -8.62 2.11
CA ILE A 162 -10.29 -7.37 1.68
C ILE A 162 -10.30 -7.35 0.17
N CYS A 163 -11.49 -7.30 -0.44
CA CYS A 163 -11.65 -7.18 -1.88
C CYS A 163 -12.14 -5.77 -2.21
N ILE A 164 -11.39 -5.09 -3.04
CA ILE A 164 -11.68 -3.75 -3.54
C ILE A 164 -11.68 -3.82 -5.06
N SER A 165 -12.73 -3.32 -5.70
CA SER A 165 -12.85 -3.36 -7.16
C SER A 165 -11.99 -2.30 -7.84
N ASP A 166 -11.82 -1.15 -7.21
CA ASP A 166 -11.00 -0.04 -7.69
C ASP A 166 -10.55 0.80 -6.49
N LEU A 167 -9.25 1.00 -6.33
CA LEU A 167 -8.73 1.85 -5.26
C LEU A 167 -9.09 3.33 -5.45
N ARG A 168 -9.33 3.78 -6.67
CA ARG A 168 -9.69 5.18 -6.96
C ARG A 168 -11.10 5.52 -6.47
N ASN A 169 -12.01 4.53 -6.53
CA ASN A 169 -13.44 4.74 -6.30
C ASN A 169 -14.02 3.65 -5.38
N SER A 170 -13.40 3.44 -4.20
CA SER A 170 -13.95 2.50 -3.23
C SER A 170 -15.14 3.09 -2.49
N ASP A 171 -16.30 2.45 -2.60
CA ASP A 171 -17.52 2.74 -1.84
C ASP A 171 -17.63 1.97 -0.52
N LYS A 172 -16.73 1.01 -0.31
CA LYS A 172 -16.78 0.04 0.80
C LYS A 172 -15.91 0.40 1.99
N ILE A 173 -14.77 1.03 1.71
CA ILE A 173 -13.80 1.45 2.72
C ILE A 173 -13.27 2.82 2.32
N LYS A 174 -13.18 3.72 3.28
CA LYS A 174 -12.64 5.06 3.03
C LYS A 174 -11.15 4.98 2.78
N LEU A 175 -10.73 5.44 1.61
CA LEU A 175 -9.34 5.47 1.16
C LEU A 175 -8.90 6.91 0.93
N TYR A 176 -7.62 7.18 1.17
CA TYR A 176 -7.00 8.49 1.07
C TYR A 176 -5.85 8.47 0.08
N ASP A 177 -5.57 9.60 -0.52
CA ASP A 177 -4.39 9.83 -1.36
C ASP A 177 -3.15 10.05 -0.50
N ILE A 178 -1.97 9.86 -1.09
CA ILE A 178 -0.72 10.01 -0.34
C ILE A 178 -0.50 11.45 0.14
N GLU A 179 -1.03 12.42 -0.57
CA GLU A 179 -0.97 13.84 -0.24
C GLU A 179 -1.69 14.18 1.07
N ASP A 180 -2.67 13.37 1.45
CA ASP A 180 -3.42 13.51 2.70
C ASP A 180 -2.70 12.88 3.90
N PHE A 181 -1.52 12.26 3.69
CA PHE A 181 -0.68 11.74 4.76
C PHE A 181 0.29 12.82 5.28
N PRO A 182 0.47 13.11 6.56
CA PRO A 182 0.02 12.35 7.72
C PRO A 182 -1.49 12.50 7.95
N PRO A 183 -2.11 11.45 8.45
CA PRO A 183 -3.50 11.55 8.87
C PRO A 183 -3.63 12.62 9.96
N CYS A 184 -4.66 13.41 9.87
CA CYS A 184 -5.03 14.33 10.92
C CYS A 184 -5.11 13.57 12.25
N GLU A 185 -4.45 14.12 13.28
CA GLU A 185 -4.53 13.56 14.63
C GLU A 185 -6.00 13.45 15.03
N GLY A 186 -6.45 12.22 15.19
CA GLY A 186 -7.79 11.90 15.70
C GLY A 186 -7.75 11.74 17.23
#